data_27ae467411c8a2925db53aa18e8ccf06
#
_entry.id   27ae467411c8a2925db53aa18e8ccf06
#
_cell.length_a   1.000
_cell.length_b   1.000
_cell.length_c   1.000
_cell.angle_alpha   90.00
_cell.angle_beta   90.00
_cell.angle_gamma   90.00
#
_symmetry.space_group_name_H-M   'P 1'
#
loop_
_entity.id
_entity.type
_entity.pdbx_description
1 polymer ?
#
loop_
_entity_poly.entity_id
_entity_poly.type
_entity_poly.pdbx_seq_one_letter_code
_entity_poly.pdbx_strand_id
1 'polypeptide(L)'
;MPITDPTWNFFVVLGIILFAPMLLERLRVPSIVGLIFAGVVIGPHGFGVLERDDSFELFGKVGLYYIMFLASLEMNLQDVQKIKGRALVLGLLSFAIPMAIGFAVNRAVLPGYAVAAAVLMAAMYASHTLISYPIVLRYGISRLPSVSIAVGGTIVADTLTLLVLAVVGGMFKEQVTGLYWLWLVVKVMLIGAGILIAFPAIGRWFFRLYDDGVGQYIFVLVLVFIGAGLMEMVGIEGILGAFLAGLALNRLIPPTSPLMSHVEFVGNALFIPYFLIGVGMLIDLRALGHSGAILVAAVMTLTSIATKWLAAFSTQKIFKMQPDDRRLMFGLTGARAAATLAVVLVGYKIILPDGTRLLDDDVLNGAMVLILVTCVVSSLVTDRAARKMATRGTPADAQADAPKGGRIVLAISNPETVRPLVHIALML
;
A
#
# COMPACT_ATOMS: atom_id res chain seq x y z
N MET A 1 -27.89 17.17 5.57
CA MET A 1 -28.14 16.32 4.40
C MET A 1 -26.82 16.16 3.67
N PRO A 2 -26.42 14.95 3.29
CA PRO A 2 -25.21 14.78 2.51
C PRO A 2 -25.34 15.46 1.15
N ILE A 3 -24.24 15.91 0.62
CA ILE A 3 -24.16 16.49 -0.71
C ILE A 3 -24.29 15.34 -1.71
N THR A 4 -25.34 15.37 -2.55
CA THR A 4 -25.59 14.30 -3.53
C THR A 4 -25.20 14.70 -4.95
N ASP A 5 -24.97 16.00 -5.20
CA ASP A 5 -24.56 16.50 -6.51
C ASP A 5 -23.08 16.16 -6.74
N PRO A 6 -22.72 15.45 -7.85
CA PRO A 6 -21.36 15.03 -8.13
C PRO A 6 -20.36 16.20 -8.25
N THR A 7 -20.81 17.37 -8.74
CA THR A 7 -19.95 18.55 -8.90
C THR A 7 -19.48 19.06 -7.54
N TRP A 8 -20.43 19.18 -6.59
CA TRP A 8 -20.11 19.61 -5.24
C TRP A 8 -19.30 18.57 -4.46
N ASN A 9 -19.58 17.26 -4.66
CA ASN A 9 -18.77 16.18 -4.09
C ASN A 9 -17.31 16.31 -4.54
N PHE A 10 -17.09 16.48 -5.83
CA PHE A 10 -15.76 16.65 -6.39
C PHE A 10 -15.08 17.92 -5.89
N PHE A 11 -15.81 19.05 -5.83
CA PHE A 11 -15.30 20.30 -5.27
C PHE A 11 -14.83 20.15 -3.82
N VAL A 12 -15.63 19.52 -2.97
CA VAL A 12 -15.29 19.30 -1.55
C VAL A 12 -14.04 18.42 -1.44
N VAL A 13 -13.95 17.33 -2.21
CA VAL A 13 -12.79 16.44 -2.20
C VAL A 13 -11.54 17.18 -2.65
N LEU A 14 -11.60 17.96 -3.75
CA LEU A 14 -10.46 18.77 -4.20
C LEU A 14 -10.06 19.82 -3.16
N GLY A 15 -11.02 20.45 -2.51
CA GLY A 15 -10.77 21.37 -1.40
C GLY A 15 -10.02 20.68 -0.25
N ILE A 16 -10.41 19.47 0.11
CA ILE A 16 -9.73 18.70 1.14
C ILE A 16 -8.31 18.31 0.71
N ILE A 17 -8.15 17.85 -0.53
CA ILE A 17 -6.83 17.50 -1.07
C ILE A 17 -5.88 18.69 -1.00
N LEU A 18 -6.39 19.89 -1.24
CA LEU A 18 -5.60 21.12 -1.19
C LEU A 18 -5.34 21.59 0.25
N PHE A 19 -6.39 21.71 1.06
CA PHE A 19 -6.29 22.41 2.35
C PHE A 19 -5.91 21.51 3.52
N ALA A 20 -6.30 20.23 3.54
CA ALA A 20 -5.99 19.35 4.66
C ALA A 20 -4.47 19.14 4.87
N PRO A 21 -3.65 18.89 3.82
CA PRO A 21 -2.21 18.84 3.98
C PRO A 21 -1.62 20.15 4.47
N MET A 22 -2.05 21.31 3.92
CA MET A 22 -1.55 22.63 4.31
C MET A 22 -1.83 22.95 5.79
N LEU A 23 -3.01 22.58 6.27
CA LEU A 23 -3.41 22.80 7.67
C LEU A 23 -2.60 21.92 8.63
N LEU A 24 -2.42 20.63 8.29
CA LEU A 24 -1.78 19.66 9.16
C LEU A 24 -0.25 19.71 9.11
N GLU A 25 0.35 20.21 8.03
CA GLU A 25 1.80 20.51 8.00
C GLU A 25 2.20 21.52 9.09
N ARG A 26 1.34 22.50 9.39
CA ARG A 26 1.55 23.44 10.52
C ARG A 26 1.58 22.73 11.87
N LEU A 27 0.87 21.62 12.00
CA LEU A 27 0.83 20.77 13.20
C LEU A 27 1.92 19.69 13.19
N ARG A 28 2.83 19.68 12.19
CA ARG A 28 3.87 18.66 12.00
C ARG A 28 3.31 17.24 11.84
N VAL A 29 2.09 17.11 11.31
CA VAL A 29 1.45 15.84 11.01
C VAL A 29 1.66 15.54 9.53
N PRO A 30 2.06 14.30 9.15
CA PRO A 30 2.20 13.92 7.74
C PRO A 30 0.91 14.16 6.96
N SER A 31 1.00 14.69 5.74
CA SER A 31 -0.14 15.01 4.88
C SER A 31 -1.11 13.83 4.67
N ILE A 32 -0.57 12.61 4.61
CA ILE A 32 -1.35 11.37 4.48
C ILE A 32 -2.31 11.18 5.65
N VAL A 33 -1.84 11.39 6.88
CA VAL A 33 -2.68 11.30 8.08
C VAL A 33 -3.79 12.36 8.02
N GLY A 34 -3.46 13.54 7.48
CA GLY A 34 -4.42 14.62 7.28
C GLY A 34 -5.57 14.27 6.36
N LEU A 35 -5.27 13.62 5.25
CA LEU A 35 -6.27 13.17 4.29
C LEU A 35 -7.19 12.08 4.89
N ILE A 36 -6.62 11.11 5.62
CA ILE A 36 -7.40 10.08 6.32
C ILE A 36 -8.30 10.73 7.36
N PHE A 37 -7.75 11.65 8.18
CA PHE A 37 -8.53 12.34 9.22
C PHE A 37 -9.63 13.21 8.64
N ALA A 38 -9.36 13.91 7.53
CA ALA A 38 -10.40 14.64 6.81
C ALA A 38 -11.52 13.71 6.35
N GLY A 39 -11.20 12.52 5.83
CA GLY A 39 -12.17 11.49 5.49
C GLY A 39 -13.05 11.05 6.67
N VAL A 40 -12.46 10.87 7.87
CA VAL A 40 -13.21 10.57 9.11
C VAL A 40 -14.21 11.68 9.42
N VAL A 41 -13.78 12.94 9.30
CA VAL A 41 -14.59 14.11 9.68
C VAL A 41 -15.77 14.33 8.71
N ILE A 42 -15.52 14.24 7.39
CA ILE A 42 -16.52 14.54 6.37
C ILE A 42 -17.39 13.35 5.97
N GLY A 43 -16.90 12.13 6.25
CA GLY A 43 -17.56 10.88 5.88
C GLY A 43 -18.91 10.64 6.57
N PRO A 44 -19.60 9.54 6.19
CA PRO A 44 -20.96 9.22 6.70
C PRO A 44 -21.02 9.11 8.22
N HIS A 45 -19.93 8.67 8.84
CA HIS A 45 -19.83 8.46 10.29
C HIS A 45 -19.34 9.71 11.05
N GLY A 46 -18.85 10.76 10.32
CA GLY A 46 -18.49 12.06 10.87
C GLY A 46 -19.64 13.06 10.79
N PHE A 47 -19.41 14.17 10.09
CA PHE A 47 -20.44 15.18 9.84
C PHE A 47 -21.45 14.78 8.75
N GLY A 48 -21.22 13.68 8.01
CA GLY A 48 -22.10 13.23 6.94
C GLY A 48 -22.20 14.22 5.78
N VAL A 49 -21.11 14.92 5.47
CA VAL A 49 -21.06 15.89 4.36
C VAL A 49 -21.02 15.17 3.02
N LEU A 50 -20.23 14.09 2.93
CA LEU A 50 -20.10 13.26 1.76
C LEU A 50 -20.56 11.84 2.05
N GLU A 51 -21.26 11.23 1.09
CA GLU A 51 -21.52 9.80 1.05
C GLU A 51 -20.45 9.08 0.22
N ARG A 52 -20.20 7.83 0.57
CA ARG A 52 -19.32 6.96 -0.20
C ARG A 52 -20.13 6.27 -1.29
N ASP A 53 -20.36 6.98 -2.39
CA ASP A 53 -21.03 6.47 -3.58
C ASP A 53 -20.10 5.61 -4.45
N ASP A 54 -20.67 4.99 -5.49
CA ASP A 54 -19.93 4.13 -6.43
C ASP A 54 -18.78 4.88 -7.12
N SER A 55 -18.97 6.17 -7.39
CA SER A 55 -17.94 7.02 -8.00
C SER A 55 -16.76 7.22 -7.06
N PHE A 56 -17.04 7.48 -5.79
CA PHE A 56 -16.01 7.63 -4.77
C PHE A 56 -15.25 6.32 -4.56
N GLU A 57 -15.95 5.19 -4.56
CA GLU A 57 -15.35 3.86 -4.44
C GLU A 57 -14.44 3.55 -5.63
N LEU A 58 -14.87 3.89 -6.86
CA LEU A 58 -14.06 3.73 -8.07
C LEU A 58 -12.74 4.51 -7.96
N PHE A 59 -12.79 5.82 -7.65
CA PHE A 59 -11.59 6.64 -7.51
C PHE A 59 -10.67 6.14 -6.39
N GLY A 60 -11.24 5.70 -5.28
CA GLY A 60 -10.50 5.10 -4.18
C GLY A 60 -9.79 3.81 -4.59
N LYS A 61 -10.46 2.93 -5.34
CA LYS A 61 -9.90 1.68 -5.87
C LYS A 61 -8.78 1.95 -6.88
N VAL A 62 -8.98 2.94 -7.76
CA VAL A 62 -7.94 3.42 -8.68
C VAL A 62 -6.71 3.89 -7.90
N GLY A 63 -6.90 4.69 -6.85
CA GLY A 63 -5.80 5.20 -6.01
C GLY A 63 -5.00 4.09 -5.34
N LEU A 64 -5.68 3.05 -4.87
CA LEU A 64 -5.04 1.87 -4.28
C LEU A 64 -4.17 1.13 -5.31
N TYR A 65 -4.68 0.90 -6.53
CA TYR A 65 -3.90 0.29 -7.60
C TYR A 65 -2.72 1.16 -8.03
N TYR A 66 -2.91 2.47 -8.03
CA TYR A 66 -1.87 3.44 -8.34
C TYR A 66 -0.68 3.37 -7.37
N ILE A 67 -0.94 3.27 -6.06
CA ILE A 67 0.12 3.13 -5.05
C ILE A 67 0.97 1.88 -5.35
N MET A 68 0.34 0.76 -5.66
CA MET A 68 1.04 -0.50 -5.91
C MET A 68 1.77 -0.49 -7.24
N PHE A 69 1.17 0.12 -8.25
CA PHE A 69 1.80 0.31 -9.55
C PHE A 69 3.06 1.19 -9.45
N LEU A 70 2.96 2.36 -8.81
CA LEU A 70 4.12 3.24 -8.58
C LEU A 70 5.21 2.54 -7.78
N ALA A 71 4.84 1.85 -6.69
CA ALA A 71 5.80 1.11 -5.88
C ALA A 71 6.60 0.10 -6.69
N SER A 72 5.96 -0.59 -7.65
CA SER A 72 6.61 -1.57 -8.51
C SER A 72 7.42 -0.93 -9.65
N LEU A 73 6.99 0.21 -10.20
CA LEU A 73 7.74 0.95 -11.20
C LEU A 73 9.06 1.50 -10.67
N GLU A 74 9.07 1.96 -9.42
CA GLU A 74 10.26 2.55 -8.81
C GLU A 74 11.26 1.52 -8.25
N MET A 75 10.85 0.25 -8.16
CA MET A 75 11.74 -0.81 -7.70
C MET A 75 12.95 -0.95 -8.62
N ASN A 76 14.16 -0.97 -8.03
CA ASN A 76 15.37 -1.32 -8.77
C ASN A 76 15.41 -2.84 -9.03
N LEU A 77 15.09 -3.25 -10.26
CA LEU A 77 15.05 -4.67 -10.65
C LEU A 77 16.39 -5.40 -10.50
N GLN A 78 17.51 -4.69 -10.61
CA GLN A 78 18.83 -5.28 -10.42
C GLN A 78 19.06 -5.65 -8.96
N ASP A 79 18.55 -4.84 -8.03
CA ASP A 79 18.64 -5.11 -6.60
C ASP A 79 17.59 -6.13 -6.14
N VAL A 80 16.43 -6.23 -6.82
CA VAL A 80 15.37 -7.19 -6.47
C VAL A 80 15.90 -8.62 -6.46
N GLN A 81 16.77 -9.01 -7.40
CA GLN A 81 17.38 -10.35 -7.39
C GLN A 81 18.25 -10.59 -6.16
N LYS A 82 18.92 -9.55 -5.65
CA LYS A 82 19.77 -9.63 -4.45
C LYS A 82 18.96 -9.62 -3.16
N ILE A 83 17.79 -8.95 -3.16
CA ILE A 83 16.96 -8.76 -1.95
C ILE A 83 15.76 -9.71 -1.86
N LYS A 84 15.46 -10.51 -2.91
CA LYS A 84 14.29 -11.42 -2.94
C LYS A 84 14.19 -12.32 -1.70
N GLY A 85 15.32 -12.86 -1.23
CA GLY A 85 15.36 -13.66 -0.02
C GLY A 85 14.99 -12.85 1.23
N ARG A 86 15.45 -11.60 1.33
CA ARG A 86 15.11 -10.71 2.45
C ARG A 86 13.65 -10.30 2.43
N ALA A 87 13.09 -10.01 1.25
CA ALA A 87 11.68 -9.69 1.06
C ALA A 87 10.79 -10.89 1.41
N LEU A 88 11.16 -12.09 0.97
CA LEU A 88 10.47 -13.32 1.31
C LEU A 88 10.46 -13.57 2.83
N VAL A 89 11.61 -13.42 3.48
CA VAL A 89 11.72 -13.61 4.94
C VAL A 89 10.90 -12.56 5.69
N LEU A 90 10.95 -11.28 5.31
CA LEU A 90 10.09 -10.26 5.92
C LEU A 90 8.61 -10.60 5.71
N GLY A 91 8.20 -11.01 4.51
CA GLY A 91 6.82 -11.37 4.20
C GLY A 91 6.35 -12.57 5.02
N LEU A 92 7.13 -13.64 5.09
CA LEU A 92 6.82 -14.81 5.91
C LEU A 92 6.75 -14.48 7.40
N LEU A 93 7.69 -13.70 7.94
CA LEU A 93 7.66 -13.25 9.34
C LEU A 93 6.49 -12.30 9.61
N SER A 94 6.20 -11.40 8.65
CA SER A 94 5.05 -10.47 8.72
C SER A 94 3.70 -11.17 8.63
N PHE A 95 3.68 -12.41 8.16
CA PHE A 95 2.50 -13.27 8.18
C PHE A 95 2.50 -14.20 9.41
N ALA A 96 3.55 -15.00 9.60
CA ALA A 96 3.59 -16.06 10.60
C ALA A 96 3.54 -15.53 12.05
N ILE A 97 4.27 -14.44 12.35
CA ILE A 97 4.29 -13.87 13.71
C ILE A 97 2.91 -13.30 14.11
N PRO A 98 2.25 -12.45 13.29
CA PRO A 98 0.89 -12.00 13.60
C PRO A 98 -0.12 -13.14 13.65
N MET A 99 -0.02 -14.14 12.76
CA MET A 99 -0.91 -15.31 12.79
C MET A 99 -0.77 -16.11 14.09
N ALA A 100 0.44 -16.46 14.49
CA ALA A 100 0.68 -17.29 15.67
C ALA A 100 0.34 -16.55 16.97
N ILE A 101 0.92 -15.36 17.16
CA ILE A 101 0.71 -14.56 18.38
C ILE A 101 -0.71 -14.01 18.41
N GLY A 102 -1.22 -13.51 17.28
CA GLY A 102 -2.59 -12.99 17.18
C GLY A 102 -3.63 -14.05 17.48
N PHE A 103 -3.49 -15.25 16.94
CA PHE A 103 -4.37 -16.37 17.27
C PHE A 103 -4.32 -16.70 18.78
N ALA A 104 -3.12 -16.82 19.35
CA ALA A 104 -2.96 -17.13 20.78
C ALA A 104 -3.57 -16.03 21.68
N VAL A 105 -3.34 -14.75 21.36
CA VAL A 105 -3.92 -13.62 22.10
C VAL A 105 -5.44 -13.60 21.98
N ASN A 106 -5.98 -13.78 20.77
CA ASN A 106 -7.43 -13.81 20.55
C ASN A 106 -8.09 -14.95 21.37
N ARG A 107 -7.48 -16.14 21.41
CA ARG A 107 -7.99 -17.27 22.20
C ARG A 107 -7.88 -17.05 23.71
N ALA A 108 -6.85 -16.32 24.17
CA ALA A 108 -6.62 -16.08 25.61
C ALA A 108 -7.47 -14.91 26.15
N VAL A 109 -7.60 -13.83 25.38
CA VAL A 109 -8.22 -12.58 25.85
C VAL A 109 -9.66 -12.43 25.38
N LEU A 110 -10.00 -13.05 24.25
CA LEU A 110 -11.33 -13.04 23.64
C LEU A 110 -11.89 -14.47 23.49
N PRO A 111 -12.09 -15.23 24.59
CA PRO A 111 -12.41 -16.66 24.54
C PRO A 111 -13.82 -16.94 23.97
N GLY A 112 -14.70 -15.93 23.94
CA GLY A 112 -16.07 -16.07 23.41
C GLY A 112 -16.16 -16.30 21.90
N TYR A 113 -15.09 -15.98 21.16
CA TYR A 113 -15.11 -16.13 19.70
C TYR A 113 -14.74 -17.55 19.25
N ALA A 114 -15.40 -18.04 18.18
CA ALA A 114 -15.09 -19.30 17.55
C ALA A 114 -13.63 -19.36 17.05
N VAL A 115 -13.08 -20.58 16.91
CA VAL A 115 -11.70 -20.77 16.42
C VAL A 115 -11.50 -20.11 15.05
N ALA A 116 -12.46 -20.24 14.14
CA ALA A 116 -12.41 -19.63 12.82
C ALA A 116 -12.38 -18.09 12.90
N ALA A 117 -13.14 -17.48 13.82
CA ALA A 117 -13.11 -16.04 14.10
C ALA A 117 -11.73 -15.60 14.59
N ALA A 118 -11.14 -16.33 15.54
CA ALA A 118 -9.82 -16.04 16.06
C ALA A 118 -8.74 -16.12 14.96
N VAL A 119 -8.86 -17.05 14.01
CA VAL A 119 -7.99 -17.17 12.83
C VAL A 119 -8.17 -15.98 11.89
N LEU A 120 -9.41 -15.58 11.58
CA LEU A 120 -9.67 -14.41 10.73
C LEU A 120 -9.14 -13.11 11.36
N MET A 121 -9.36 -12.89 12.66
CA MET A 121 -8.78 -11.75 13.37
C MET A 121 -7.24 -11.76 13.32
N ALA A 122 -6.61 -12.92 13.48
CA ALA A 122 -5.15 -13.05 13.35
C ALA A 122 -4.68 -12.74 11.90
N ALA A 123 -5.45 -13.16 10.90
CA ALA A 123 -5.19 -12.84 9.50
C ALA A 123 -5.28 -11.32 9.23
N MET A 124 -6.22 -10.61 9.87
CA MET A 124 -6.26 -9.14 9.83
C MET A 124 -4.97 -8.50 10.34
N TYR A 125 -4.32 -9.08 11.37
CA TYR A 125 -3.04 -8.57 11.88
C TYR A 125 -1.87 -8.89 10.94
N ALA A 126 -1.99 -9.90 10.10
CA ALA A 126 -0.95 -10.28 9.14
C ALA A 126 -0.98 -9.42 7.86
N SER A 127 -2.17 -9.05 7.36
CA SER A 127 -2.32 -8.20 6.18
C SER A 127 -1.73 -6.79 6.42
N HIS A 128 -1.43 -6.07 5.37
CA HIS A 128 -1.03 -4.67 5.45
C HIS A 128 -1.20 -3.97 4.09
N THR A 129 -1.20 -2.65 4.12
CA THR A 129 -1.33 -1.82 2.93
C THR A 129 -0.25 -0.74 2.95
N LEU A 130 0.40 -0.49 1.81
CA LEU A 130 1.49 0.49 1.70
C LEU A 130 0.99 1.94 1.72
N ILE A 131 0.11 2.29 2.67
CA ILE A 131 -0.45 3.64 2.82
C ILE A 131 0.65 4.69 2.99
N SER A 132 1.71 4.34 3.70
CA SER A 132 2.82 5.26 3.98
C SER A 132 3.84 5.35 2.83
N TYR A 133 3.64 4.64 1.71
CA TYR A 133 4.58 4.66 0.58
C TYR A 133 4.75 6.05 -0.07
N PRO A 134 3.70 6.88 -0.23
CA PRO A 134 3.86 8.25 -0.73
C PRO A 134 4.81 9.12 0.11
N ILE A 135 4.99 8.82 1.39
CA ILE A 135 6.00 9.50 2.22
C ILE A 135 7.41 9.18 1.71
N VAL A 136 7.65 7.91 1.36
CA VAL A 136 8.94 7.45 0.80
C VAL A 136 9.23 8.13 -0.53
N LEU A 137 8.21 8.30 -1.39
CA LEU A 137 8.30 9.03 -2.65
C LEU A 137 8.68 10.49 -2.42
N ARG A 138 7.98 11.17 -1.51
CA ARG A 138 8.22 12.58 -1.16
C ARG A 138 9.66 12.83 -0.71
N TYR A 139 10.28 11.90 0.00
CA TYR A 139 11.67 12.00 0.45
C TYR A 139 12.71 11.47 -0.57
N GLY A 140 12.28 10.94 -1.71
CA GLY A 140 13.17 10.42 -2.76
C GLY A 140 13.97 9.19 -2.36
N ILE A 141 13.48 8.39 -1.41
CA ILE A 141 14.19 7.21 -0.86
C ILE A 141 13.58 5.87 -1.30
N SER A 142 12.74 5.88 -2.33
CA SER A 142 12.06 4.67 -2.86
C SER A 142 13.02 3.55 -3.27
N ARG A 143 14.23 3.89 -3.69
CA ARG A 143 15.26 2.94 -4.13
C ARG A 143 16.05 2.28 -2.99
N LEU A 144 15.80 2.65 -1.74
CA LEU A 144 16.49 2.00 -0.63
C LEU A 144 16.15 0.51 -0.53
N PRO A 145 17.11 -0.36 -0.22
CA PRO A 145 16.87 -1.80 -0.07
C PRO A 145 15.75 -2.13 0.94
N SER A 146 15.67 -1.38 2.05
CA SER A 146 14.64 -1.57 3.07
C SER A 146 13.22 -1.27 2.56
N VAL A 147 13.06 -0.31 1.63
CA VAL A 147 11.79 -0.03 0.95
C VAL A 147 11.41 -1.19 0.05
N SER A 148 12.31 -1.61 -0.83
CA SER A 148 12.06 -2.73 -1.74
C SER A 148 11.78 -4.05 -1.00
N ILE A 149 12.46 -4.29 0.14
CA ILE A 149 12.18 -5.43 1.02
C ILE A 149 10.76 -5.32 1.61
N ALA A 150 10.34 -4.14 2.06
CA ALA A 150 9.01 -3.93 2.61
C ALA A 150 7.93 -4.15 1.54
N VAL A 151 8.09 -3.56 0.34
CA VAL A 151 7.15 -3.71 -0.79
C VAL A 151 7.03 -5.19 -1.21
N GLY A 152 8.16 -5.86 -1.42
CA GLY A 152 8.16 -7.29 -1.77
C GLY A 152 7.59 -8.18 -0.66
N GLY A 153 7.88 -7.86 0.61
CA GLY A 153 7.33 -8.55 1.77
C GLY A 153 5.81 -8.40 1.90
N THR A 154 5.27 -7.23 1.51
CA THR A 154 3.82 -6.97 1.47
C THR A 154 3.10 -7.99 0.61
N ILE A 155 3.57 -8.22 -0.60
CA ILE A 155 2.95 -9.14 -1.55
C ILE A 155 2.85 -10.55 -0.97
N VAL A 156 3.95 -11.03 -0.35
CA VAL A 156 3.99 -12.37 0.25
C VAL A 156 2.99 -12.47 1.41
N ALA A 157 3.00 -11.49 2.32
CA ALA A 157 2.14 -11.53 3.50
C ALA A 157 0.65 -11.40 3.12
N ASP A 158 0.31 -10.51 2.18
CA ASP A 158 -1.07 -10.32 1.74
C ASP A 158 -1.60 -11.53 0.98
N THR A 159 -0.79 -12.13 0.09
CA THR A 159 -1.16 -13.37 -0.61
C THR A 159 -1.48 -14.49 0.39
N LEU A 160 -0.64 -14.67 1.43
CA LEU A 160 -0.89 -15.67 2.47
C LEU A 160 -2.12 -15.32 3.31
N THR A 161 -2.36 -14.06 3.62
CA THR A 161 -3.55 -13.60 4.35
C THR A 161 -4.83 -13.88 3.56
N LEU A 162 -4.84 -13.58 2.26
CA LEU A 162 -5.98 -13.86 1.39
C LEU A 162 -6.21 -15.36 1.24
N LEU A 163 -5.15 -16.15 1.23
CA LEU A 163 -5.27 -17.61 1.25
C LEU A 163 -5.99 -18.09 2.53
N VAL A 164 -5.62 -17.56 3.70
CA VAL A 164 -6.32 -17.86 4.97
C VAL A 164 -7.79 -17.46 4.90
N LEU A 165 -8.07 -16.25 4.40
CA LEU A 165 -9.44 -15.74 4.21
C LEU A 165 -10.25 -16.68 3.33
N ALA A 166 -9.68 -17.11 2.21
CA ALA A 166 -10.32 -18.00 1.28
C ALA A 166 -10.56 -19.39 1.92
N VAL A 167 -9.58 -19.94 2.68
CA VAL A 167 -9.75 -21.21 3.40
C VAL A 167 -10.89 -21.11 4.41
N VAL A 168 -10.86 -20.11 5.29
CA VAL A 168 -11.90 -19.94 6.31
C VAL A 168 -13.26 -19.65 5.66
N GLY A 169 -13.32 -18.73 4.69
CA GLY A 169 -14.55 -18.45 3.96
C GLY A 169 -15.12 -19.66 3.20
N GLY A 170 -14.23 -20.52 2.68
CA GLY A 170 -14.60 -21.76 2.01
C GLY A 170 -15.12 -22.84 2.95
N MET A 171 -14.63 -22.90 4.21
CA MET A 171 -15.13 -23.87 5.21
C MET A 171 -16.63 -23.72 5.52
N PHE A 172 -17.19 -22.54 5.29
CA PHE A 172 -18.61 -22.22 5.48
C PHE A 172 -19.42 -22.24 4.17
N LYS A 173 -18.78 -22.56 3.02
CA LYS A 173 -19.43 -22.78 1.73
C LYS A 173 -19.36 -24.29 1.41
N GLU A 174 -20.49 -24.92 1.11
CA GLU A 174 -20.64 -26.39 1.04
C GLU A 174 -19.77 -27.16 0.02
N GLN A 175 -18.89 -26.56 -0.76
CA GLN A 175 -18.12 -27.21 -1.84
C GLN A 175 -16.72 -26.69 -2.10
N VAL A 176 -15.82 -26.72 -1.13
CA VAL A 176 -14.40 -26.42 -1.42
C VAL A 176 -13.53 -27.66 -1.24
N THR A 177 -13.16 -28.30 -2.35
CA THR A 177 -12.23 -29.44 -2.38
C THR A 177 -10.78 -28.98 -2.34
N GLY A 178 -9.85 -29.81 -1.82
CA GLY A 178 -8.41 -29.49 -1.81
C GLY A 178 -7.84 -29.17 -3.22
N LEU A 179 -8.49 -29.70 -4.26
CA LEU A 179 -8.14 -29.42 -5.66
C LEU A 179 -8.40 -27.97 -6.06
N TYR A 180 -9.37 -27.29 -5.44
CA TYR A 180 -9.65 -25.86 -5.69
C TYR A 180 -8.43 -24.97 -5.38
N TRP A 181 -7.72 -25.25 -4.29
CA TRP A 181 -6.55 -24.47 -3.87
C TRP A 181 -5.37 -24.65 -4.84
N LEU A 182 -5.16 -25.86 -5.31
CA LEU A 182 -4.15 -26.12 -6.32
C LEU A 182 -4.47 -25.34 -7.61
N TRP A 183 -5.72 -25.39 -8.06
CA TRP A 183 -6.17 -24.65 -9.23
C TRP A 183 -6.07 -23.12 -9.06
N LEU A 184 -6.37 -22.59 -7.86
CA LEU A 184 -6.20 -21.16 -7.57
C LEU A 184 -4.74 -20.75 -7.72
N VAL A 185 -3.81 -21.48 -7.10
CA VAL A 185 -2.37 -21.20 -7.21
C VAL A 185 -1.89 -21.28 -8.66
N VAL A 186 -2.31 -22.34 -9.39
CA VAL A 186 -1.95 -22.50 -10.81
C VAL A 186 -2.48 -21.33 -11.65
N LYS A 187 -3.74 -20.91 -11.48
CA LYS A 187 -4.32 -19.79 -12.21
C LYS A 187 -3.57 -18.47 -11.93
N VAL A 188 -3.26 -18.18 -10.65
CA VAL A 188 -2.51 -16.99 -10.24
C VAL A 188 -1.12 -16.99 -10.87
N MET A 189 -0.43 -18.12 -10.86
CA MET A 189 0.89 -18.27 -11.47
C MET A 189 0.84 -18.09 -13.00
N LEU A 190 -0.16 -18.67 -13.66
CA LEU A 190 -0.33 -18.52 -15.12
C LEU A 190 -0.63 -17.09 -15.53
N ILE A 191 -1.57 -16.43 -14.84
CA ILE A 191 -1.91 -15.03 -15.12
C ILE A 191 -0.74 -14.11 -14.79
N GLY A 192 -0.08 -14.31 -13.64
CA GLY A 192 1.10 -13.53 -13.26
C GLY A 192 2.23 -13.66 -14.26
N ALA A 193 2.53 -14.89 -14.71
CA ALA A 193 3.51 -15.12 -15.78
C ALA A 193 3.08 -14.48 -17.10
N GLY A 194 1.79 -14.58 -17.44
CA GLY A 194 1.21 -13.93 -18.62
C GLY A 194 1.41 -12.41 -18.60
N ILE A 195 1.12 -11.75 -17.48
CA ILE A 195 1.34 -10.30 -17.29
C ILE A 195 2.83 -9.97 -17.48
N LEU A 196 3.72 -10.70 -16.81
CA LEU A 196 5.17 -10.43 -16.84
C LEU A 196 5.80 -10.65 -18.22
N ILE A 197 5.21 -11.50 -19.06
CA ILE A 197 5.71 -11.81 -20.40
C ILE A 197 5.03 -10.92 -21.48
N ALA A 198 3.69 -10.83 -21.43
CA ALA A 198 2.91 -10.15 -22.45
C ALA A 198 2.98 -8.62 -22.37
N PHE A 199 2.88 -8.04 -21.16
CA PHE A 199 2.84 -6.60 -21.00
C PHE A 199 4.12 -5.89 -21.46
N PRO A 200 5.35 -6.40 -21.21
CA PRO A 200 6.54 -5.80 -21.80
C PRO A 200 6.58 -5.89 -23.33
N ALA A 201 6.04 -6.97 -23.92
CA ALA A 201 6.00 -7.12 -25.37
C ALA A 201 5.01 -6.14 -26.01
N ILE A 202 3.79 -6.06 -25.46
CA ILE A 202 2.74 -5.13 -25.89
C ILE A 202 3.19 -3.68 -25.64
N GLY A 203 3.83 -3.39 -24.49
CA GLY A 203 4.36 -2.06 -24.18
C GLY A 203 5.43 -1.61 -25.15
N ARG A 204 6.41 -2.48 -25.48
CA ARG A 204 7.43 -2.16 -26.49
C ARG A 204 6.84 -1.88 -27.87
N TRP A 205 5.82 -2.66 -28.26
CA TRP A 205 5.13 -2.45 -29.52
C TRP A 205 4.43 -1.09 -29.56
N PHE A 206 3.67 -0.76 -28.50
CA PHE A 206 2.92 0.48 -28.41
C PHE A 206 3.83 1.72 -28.38
N PHE A 207 4.86 1.73 -27.52
CA PHE A 207 5.78 2.86 -27.37
C PHE A 207 6.67 3.09 -28.62
N ARG A 208 6.80 2.12 -29.53
CA ARG A 208 7.45 2.31 -30.82
C ARG A 208 6.52 2.96 -31.87
N LEU A 209 5.22 2.74 -31.71
CA LEU A 209 4.24 3.19 -32.69
C LEU A 209 3.68 4.58 -32.34
N TYR A 210 3.57 4.88 -31.06
CA TYR A 210 2.97 6.11 -30.54
C TYR A 210 3.94 6.84 -29.61
N ASP A 211 4.27 8.09 -29.97
CA ASP A 211 5.16 8.98 -29.18
C ASP A 211 4.37 10.10 -28.48
N ASP A 212 3.05 9.96 -28.39
CA ASP A 212 2.19 10.89 -27.68
C ASP A 212 2.16 10.57 -26.17
N GLY A 213 2.53 11.54 -25.34
CA GLY A 213 2.61 11.37 -23.88
C GLY A 213 1.26 11.07 -23.23
N VAL A 214 0.14 11.61 -23.76
CA VAL A 214 -1.20 11.34 -23.26
C VAL A 214 -1.61 9.90 -23.61
N GLY A 215 -1.41 9.51 -24.88
CA GLY A 215 -1.69 8.16 -25.33
C GLY A 215 -0.88 7.11 -24.58
N GLN A 216 0.42 7.37 -24.34
CA GLN A 216 1.28 6.48 -23.54
C GLN A 216 0.79 6.34 -22.10
N TYR A 217 0.39 7.45 -21.47
CA TYR A 217 -0.15 7.44 -20.10
C TYR A 217 -1.45 6.62 -20.01
N ILE A 218 -2.42 6.87 -20.91
CA ILE A 218 -3.68 6.12 -20.95
C ILE A 218 -3.44 4.63 -21.21
N PHE A 219 -2.54 4.30 -22.12
CA PHE A 219 -2.17 2.91 -22.41
C PHE A 219 -1.60 2.19 -21.20
N VAL A 220 -0.73 2.85 -20.44
CA VAL A 220 -0.18 2.29 -19.19
C VAL A 220 -1.29 2.01 -18.19
N LEU A 221 -2.23 2.95 -18.00
CA LEU A 221 -3.37 2.73 -17.12
C LEU A 221 -4.23 1.55 -17.58
N VAL A 222 -4.50 1.43 -18.88
CA VAL A 222 -5.24 0.28 -19.44
C VAL A 222 -4.57 -1.03 -19.05
N LEU A 223 -3.24 -1.15 -19.18
CA LEU A 223 -2.51 -2.35 -18.77
C LEU A 223 -2.58 -2.61 -17.26
N VAL A 224 -2.50 -1.56 -16.42
CA VAL A 224 -2.66 -1.69 -14.96
C VAL A 224 -4.03 -2.26 -14.62
N PHE A 225 -5.10 -1.73 -15.22
CA PHE A 225 -6.47 -2.18 -14.96
C PHE A 225 -6.76 -3.56 -15.55
N ILE A 226 -6.19 -3.91 -16.71
CA ILE A 226 -6.25 -5.28 -17.24
C ILE A 226 -5.58 -6.25 -16.26
N GLY A 227 -4.37 -5.90 -15.79
CA GLY A 227 -3.67 -6.74 -14.81
C GLY A 227 -4.46 -6.93 -13.52
N ALA A 228 -5.03 -5.84 -12.99
CA ALA A 228 -5.87 -5.88 -11.79
C ALA A 228 -7.13 -6.74 -12.02
N GLY A 229 -7.85 -6.51 -13.11
CA GLY A 229 -9.07 -7.25 -13.45
C GLY A 229 -8.82 -8.75 -13.68
N LEU A 230 -7.72 -9.12 -14.33
CA LEU A 230 -7.34 -10.52 -14.52
C LEU A 230 -7.11 -11.23 -13.18
N MET A 231 -6.51 -10.56 -12.18
CA MET A 231 -6.35 -11.14 -10.84
C MET A 231 -7.68 -11.24 -10.09
N GLU A 232 -8.54 -10.22 -10.20
CA GLU A 232 -9.89 -10.26 -9.60
C GLU A 232 -10.75 -11.40 -10.17
N MET A 233 -10.69 -11.66 -11.47
CA MET A 233 -11.41 -12.78 -12.10
C MET A 233 -11.03 -14.15 -11.54
N VAL A 234 -9.83 -14.29 -10.98
CA VAL A 234 -9.35 -15.53 -10.36
C VAL A 234 -9.69 -15.61 -8.86
N GLY A 235 -10.26 -14.52 -8.30
CA GLY A 235 -10.61 -14.43 -6.90
C GLY A 235 -9.48 -13.91 -5.99
N ILE A 236 -8.45 -13.28 -6.58
CA ILE A 236 -7.38 -12.60 -5.86
C ILE A 236 -7.58 -11.09 -6.00
N GLU A 237 -7.12 -10.31 -5.02
CA GLU A 237 -7.22 -8.85 -5.10
C GLU A 237 -6.46 -8.27 -6.31
N GLY A 238 -7.07 -7.31 -6.99
CA GLY A 238 -6.50 -6.63 -8.15
C GLY A 238 -5.20 -5.88 -7.87
N ILE A 239 -4.92 -5.60 -6.60
CA ILE A 239 -3.66 -5.01 -6.12
C ILE A 239 -2.43 -5.76 -6.65
N LEU A 240 -2.46 -7.09 -6.60
CA LEU A 240 -1.38 -7.94 -7.13
C LEU A 240 -1.22 -7.75 -8.63
N GLY A 241 -2.31 -7.66 -9.38
CA GLY A 241 -2.28 -7.42 -10.83
C GLY A 241 -1.68 -6.07 -11.19
N ALA A 242 -2.06 -5.00 -10.48
CA ALA A 242 -1.51 -3.66 -10.64
C ALA A 242 0.00 -3.63 -10.34
N PHE A 243 0.44 -4.32 -9.29
CA PHE A 243 1.85 -4.48 -8.95
C PHE A 243 2.62 -5.22 -10.07
N LEU A 244 2.11 -6.35 -10.53
CA LEU A 244 2.76 -7.12 -11.60
C LEU A 244 2.82 -6.34 -12.93
N ALA A 245 1.79 -5.54 -13.24
CA ALA A 245 1.80 -4.66 -14.39
C ALA A 245 2.94 -3.62 -14.29
N GLY A 246 3.11 -2.98 -13.13
CA GLY A 246 4.20 -2.04 -12.91
C GLY A 246 5.58 -2.71 -12.98
N LEU A 247 5.72 -3.90 -12.40
CA LEU A 247 6.97 -4.68 -12.49
C LEU A 247 7.30 -5.05 -13.94
N ALA A 248 6.28 -5.42 -14.73
CA ALA A 248 6.44 -5.75 -16.15
C ALA A 248 6.88 -4.53 -16.98
N LEU A 249 6.32 -3.35 -16.68
CA LEU A 249 6.59 -2.09 -17.39
C LEU A 249 7.81 -1.33 -16.86
N ASN A 250 8.37 -1.71 -15.73
CA ASN A 250 9.46 -1.02 -15.03
C ASN A 250 10.66 -0.70 -15.93
N ARG A 251 11.07 -1.64 -16.81
CA ARG A 251 12.18 -1.42 -17.75
C ARG A 251 11.83 -0.51 -18.92
N LEU A 252 10.54 -0.32 -19.20
CA LEU A 252 10.04 0.50 -20.33
C LEU A 252 9.75 1.94 -19.91
N ILE A 253 9.57 2.19 -18.62
CA ILE A 253 9.26 3.49 -18.04
C ILE A 253 10.40 3.88 -17.10
N PRO A 254 11.49 4.47 -17.62
CA PRO A 254 12.59 4.93 -16.78
C PRO A 254 12.12 5.99 -15.78
N PRO A 255 12.69 6.04 -14.55
CA PRO A 255 12.30 7.02 -13.54
C PRO A 255 12.48 8.48 -13.95
N THR A 256 13.34 8.76 -14.91
CA THR A 256 13.61 10.10 -15.45
C THR A 256 12.78 10.43 -16.69
N SER A 257 11.87 9.54 -17.11
CA SER A 257 11.07 9.75 -18.31
C SER A 257 9.92 10.73 -18.05
N PRO A 258 9.50 11.52 -19.07
CA PRO A 258 8.30 12.35 -18.97
C PRO A 258 7.05 11.56 -18.59
N LEU A 259 6.92 10.33 -19.10
CA LEU A 259 5.81 9.43 -18.78
C LEU A 259 5.75 9.11 -17.29
N MET A 260 6.90 8.83 -16.65
CA MET A 260 6.96 8.61 -15.19
C MET A 260 6.48 9.83 -14.42
N SER A 261 6.91 11.02 -14.83
CA SER A 261 6.46 12.28 -14.21
C SER A 261 4.94 12.49 -14.32
N HIS A 262 4.34 12.14 -15.47
CA HIS A 262 2.87 12.20 -15.63
C HIS A 262 2.16 11.19 -14.73
N VAL A 263 2.66 9.96 -14.66
CA VAL A 263 2.12 8.92 -13.80
C VAL A 263 2.18 9.35 -12.33
N GLU A 264 3.32 9.83 -11.86
CA GLU A 264 3.49 10.32 -10.49
C GLU A 264 2.59 11.51 -10.18
N PHE A 265 2.53 12.49 -11.09
CA PHE A 265 1.73 13.69 -10.90
C PHE A 265 0.25 13.37 -10.72
N VAL A 266 -0.35 12.61 -11.64
CA VAL A 266 -1.79 12.31 -11.58
C VAL A 266 -2.12 11.41 -10.38
N GLY A 267 -1.25 10.44 -10.10
CA GLY A 267 -1.40 9.57 -8.92
C GLY A 267 -1.42 10.37 -7.62
N ASN A 268 -0.43 11.21 -7.42
CA ASN A 268 -0.27 11.98 -6.19
C ASN A 268 -1.25 13.17 -6.08
N ALA A 269 -1.67 13.75 -7.20
CA ALA A 269 -2.59 14.89 -7.20
C ALA A 269 -4.05 14.48 -6.97
N LEU A 270 -4.46 13.30 -7.43
CA LEU A 270 -5.87 12.94 -7.48
C LEU A 270 -6.18 11.57 -6.85
N PHE A 271 -5.69 10.48 -7.46
CA PHE A 271 -6.15 9.14 -7.12
C PHE A 271 -5.73 8.65 -5.74
N ILE A 272 -4.47 8.88 -5.35
CA ILE A 272 -3.96 8.49 -4.04
C ILE A 272 -4.67 9.26 -2.90
N PRO A 273 -4.86 10.59 -2.98
CA PRO A 273 -5.66 11.32 -2.02
C PRO A 273 -7.11 10.82 -1.90
N TYR A 274 -7.77 10.53 -3.02
CA TYR A 274 -9.12 9.93 -3.00
C TYR A 274 -9.16 8.62 -2.20
N PHE A 275 -8.18 7.74 -2.42
CA PHE A 275 -8.05 6.50 -1.66
C PHE A 275 -7.89 6.78 -0.15
N LEU A 276 -7.03 7.73 0.22
CA LEU A 276 -6.76 8.04 1.63
C LEU A 276 -7.97 8.64 2.34
N ILE A 277 -8.68 9.56 1.67
CA ILE A 277 -9.95 10.11 2.17
C ILE A 277 -10.98 8.99 2.31
N GLY A 278 -11.09 8.12 1.29
CA GLY A 278 -12.01 6.97 1.29
C GLY A 278 -11.75 5.99 2.43
N VAL A 279 -10.49 5.73 2.77
CA VAL A 279 -10.12 4.94 3.96
C VAL A 279 -10.63 5.62 5.23
N GLY A 280 -10.47 6.95 5.34
CA GLY A 280 -10.99 7.73 6.47
C GLY A 280 -12.51 7.64 6.61
N MET A 281 -13.25 7.74 5.50
CA MET A 281 -14.72 7.69 5.49
C MET A 281 -15.32 6.37 6.01
N LEU A 282 -14.54 5.28 6.01
CA LEU A 282 -14.97 3.98 6.54
C LEU A 282 -14.97 3.92 8.06
N ILE A 283 -14.31 4.87 8.72
CA ILE A 283 -14.07 4.82 10.16
C ILE A 283 -15.25 5.42 10.91
N ASP A 284 -15.94 4.59 11.72
CA ASP A 284 -17.01 5.04 12.62
C ASP A 284 -16.47 5.19 14.06
N LEU A 285 -16.25 6.43 14.49
CA LEU A 285 -15.82 6.71 15.86
C LEU A 285 -16.98 6.59 16.89
N ARG A 286 -18.24 6.63 16.45
CA ARG A 286 -19.39 6.50 17.36
C ARG A 286 -19.58 5.09 17.86
N ALA A 287 -19.12 4.13 17.06
CA ALA A 287 -19.18 2.70 17.37
C ALA A 287 -18.36 2.32 18.60
N LEU A 288 -17.46 3.19 19.07
CA LEU A 288 -16.66 2.99 20.31
C LEU A 288 -17.47 3.20 21.61
N GLY A 289 -18.75 3.50 21.53
CA GLY A 289 -19.59 3.75 22.71
C GLY A 289 -19.84 2.55 23.62
N HIS A 290 -19.48 1.31 23.20
CA HIS A 290 -19.71 0.08 23.98
C HIS A 290 -18.39 -0.43 24.56
N SER A 291 -18.41 -0.89 25.83
CA SER A 291 -17.22 -1.37 26.53
C SER A 291 -16.57 -2.60 25.88
N GLY A 292 -17.37 -3.49 25.26
CA GLY A 292 -16.89 -4.66 24.53
C GLY A 292 -16.07 -4.27 23.30
N ALA A 293 -16.55 -3.33 22.50
CA ALA A 293 -15.88 -2.83 21.31
C ALA A 293 -14.52 -2.19 21.64
N ILE A 294 -14.40 -1.48 22.76
CA ILE A 294 -13.14 -0.86 23.19
C ILE A 294 -12.08 -1.95 23.51
N LEU A 295 -12.49 -3.01 24.24
CA LEU A 295 -11.57 -4.11 24.56
C LEU A 295 -11.09 -4.82 23.30
N VAL A 296 -12.01 -5.17 22.40
CA VAL A 296 -11.68 -5.82 21.13
C VAL A 296 -10.76 -4.93 20.30
N ALA A 297 -11.09 -3.65 20.14
CA ALA A 297 -10.27 -2.67 19.43
C ALA A 297 -8.86 -2.53 20.03
N ALA A 298 -8.73 -2.46 21.35
CA ALA A 298 -7.45 -2.35 22.03
C ALA A 298 -6.60 -3.63 21.83
N VAL A 299 -7.19 -4.81 22.02
CA VAL A 299 -6.50 -6.09 21.81
C VAL A 299 -6.03 -6.22 20.37
N MET A 300 -6.92 -5.96 19.38
CA MET A 300 -6.58 -6.04 17.98
C MET A 300 -5.45 -5.07 17.61
N THR A 301 -5.55 -3.82 18.04
CA THR A 301 -4.59 -2.76 17.70
C THR A 301 -3.22 -3.01 18.31
N LEU A 302 -3.17 -3.29 19.61
CA LEU A 302 -1.90 -3.54 20.31
C LEU A 302 -1.20 -4.79 19.80
N THR A 303 -1.96 -5.88 19.60
CA THR A 303 -1.42 -7.13 19.04
C THR A 303 -0.87 -6.92 17.64
N SER A 304 -1.61 -6.20 16.80
CA SER A 304 -1.19 -5.90 15.43
C SER A 304 0.11 -5.08 15.38
N ILE A 305 0.21 -4.01 16.17
CA ILE A 305 1.40 -3.16 16.23
C ILE A 305 2.59 -3.94 16.77
N ALA A 306 2.41 -4.67 17.89
CA ALA A 306 3.47 -5.43 18.52
C ALA A 306 4.02 -6.53 17.62
N THR A 307 3.16 -7.30 16.97
CA THR A 307 3.56 -8.41 16.09
C THR A 307 4.25 -7.93 14.81
N LYS A 308 3.81 -6.81 14.23
CA LYS A 308 4.50 -6.21 13.07
C LYS A 308 5.84 -5.61 13.45
N TRP A 309 5.92 -4.96 14.60
CA TRP A 309 7.21 -4.48 15.10
C TRP A 309 8.17 -5.66 15.32
N LEU A 310 7.68 -6.76 15.88
CA LEU A 310 8.48 -7.98 16.11
C LEU A 310 8.94 -8.60 14.78
N ALA A 311 8.09 -8.63 13.74
CA ALA A 311 8.47 -9.12 12.41
C ALA A 311 9.58 -8.27 11.78
N ALA A 312 9.45 -6.95 11.85
CA ALA A 312 10.50 -6.03 11.36
C ALA A 312 11.79 -6.14 12.18
N PHE A 313 11.68 -6.30 13.51
CA PHE A 313 12.82 -6.52 14.39
C PHE A 313 13.54 -7.83 14.11
N SER A 314 12.80 -8.92 13.94
CA SER A 314 13.37 -10.24 13.59
C SER A 314 14.11 -10.18 12.24
N THR A 315 13.50 -9.53 11.23
CA THR A 315 14.14 -9.33 9.92
C THR A 315 15.43 -8.53 10.05
N GLN A 316 15.39 -7.42 10.82
CA GLN A 316 16.59 -6.62 11.08
C GLN A 316 17.70 -7.44 11.69
N LYS A 317 17.39 -8.28 12.70
CA LYS A 317 18.39 -9.11 13.39
C LYS A 317 18.95 -10.20 12.48
N ILE A 318 18.11 -10.90 11.72
CA ILE A 318 18.52 -11.97 10.80
C ILE A 318 19.51 -11.43 9.74
N PHE A 319 19.21 -10.26 9.17
CA PHE A 319 20.02 -9.68 8.10
C PHE A 319 21.00 -8.60 8.56
N LYS A 320 21.16 -8.40 9.87
CA LYS A 320 22.08 -7.42 10.49
C LYS A 320 21.91 -6.01 9.89
N MET A 321 20.65 -5.60 9.65
CA MET A 321 20.31 -4.30 9.09
C MET A 321 20.36 -3.21 10.19
N GLN A 322 20.35 -1.94 9.77
CA GLN A 322 20.37 -0.82 10.70
C GLN A 322 19.01 -0.62 11.41
N PRO A 323 18.99 0.00 12.61
CA PRO A 323 17.73 0.29 13.31
C PRO A 323 16.76 1.18 12.52
N ASP A 324 17.26 2.06 11.65
CA ASP A 324 16.43 2.93 10.83
C ASP A 324 15.75 2.14 9.68
N ASP A 325 16.40 1.11 9.13
CA ASP A 325 15.78 0.16 8.18
C ASP A 325 14.59 -0.56 8.82
N ARG A 326 14.74 -1.03 10.08
CA ARG A 326 13.64 -1.64 10.83
C ARG A 326 12.46 -0.70 10.99
N ARG A 327 12.73 0.56 11.36
CA ARG A 327 11.67 1.57 11.53
C ARG A 327 10.94 1.81 10.22
N LEU A 328 11.67 1.91 9.12
CA LEU A 328 11.11 2.09 7.81
C LEU A 328 10.29 0.87 7.36
N MET A 329 10.83 -0.34 7.51
CA MET A 329 10.10 -1.59 7.23
C MET A 329 8.84 -1.70 8.09
N PHE A 330 8.92 -1.45 9.40
CA PHE A 330 7.74 -1.44 10.28
C PHE A 330 6.72 -0.39 9.84
N GLY A 331 7.16 0.84 9.55
CA GLY A 331 6.27 1.90 9.10
C GLY A 331 5.55 1.57 7.79
N LEU A 332 6.26 1.00 6.82
CA LEU A 332 5.66 0.60 5.54
C LEU A 332 4.73 -0.61 5.65
N THR A 333 5.01 -1.55 6.56
CA THR A 333 4.21 -2.78 6.71
C THR A 333 3.23 -2.73 7.90
N GLY A 334 3.14 -1.61 8.61
CA GLY A 334 2.31 -1.47 9.80
C GLY A 334 0.85 -1.11 9.53
N ALA A 335 0.58 -0.31 8.49
CA ALA A 335 -0.76 0.18 8.19
C ALA A 335 -1.71 -0.91 7.70
N ARG A 336 -2.98 -0.78 8.08
CA ARG A 336 -4.09 -1.65 7.66
C ARG A 336 -5.08 -0.86 6.81
N ALA A 337 -5.71 -1.51 5.81
CA ALA A 337 -6.80 -0.91 5.05
C ALA A 337 -7.66 -1.99 4.35
N ALA A 338 -7.61 -2.04 3.01
CA ALA A 338 -8.52 -2.79 2.16
C ALA A 338 -8.57 -4.29 2.50
N ALA A 339 -7.42 -4.96 2.62
CA ALA A 339 -7.38 -6.40 2.94
C ALA A 339 -7.97 -6.71 4.33
N THR A 340 -7.73 -5.84 5.33
CA THR A 340 -8.35 -5.98 6.65
C THR A 340 -9.87 -5.83 6.57
N LEU A 341 -10.36 -4.86 5.79
CA LEU A 341 -11.79 -4.69 5.55
C LEU A 341 -12.40 -5.90 4.83
N ALA A 342 -11.71 -6.43 3.82
CA ALA A 342 -12.18 -7.63 3.12
C ALA A 342 -12.34 -8.81 4.10
N VAL A 343 -11.36 -9.03 4.96
CA VAL A 343 -11.40 -10.12 5.96
C VAL A 343 -12.56 -9.91 6.94
N VAL A 344 -12.73 -8.70 7.48
CA VAL A 344 -13.79 -8.44 8.45
C VAL A 344 -15.18 -8.55 7.82
N LEU A 345 -15.36 -8.02 6.61
CA LEU A 345 -16.66 -8.06 5.91
C LEU A 345 -17.06 -9.50 5.52
N VAL A 346 -16.10 -10.33 5.11
CA VAL A 346 -16.36 -11.75 4.82
C VAL A 346 -16.76 -12.47 6.11
N GLY A 347 -16.00 -12.29 7.20
CA GLY A 347 -16.33 -12.90 8.48
C GLY A 347 -17.66 -12.41 9.07
N TYR A 348 -18.00 -11.15 8.87
CA TYR A 348 -19.28 -10.55 9.30
C TYR A 348 -20.49 -11.10 8.55
N LYS A 349 -20.33 -11.49 7.27
CA LYS A 349 -21.39 -12.12 6.46
C LYS A 349 -21.61 -13.59 6.76
N ILE A 350 -20.66 -14.25 7.43
CA ILE A 350 -20.80 -15.67 7.80
C ILE A 350 -21.68 -15.78 9.05
N ILE A 351 -22.79 -16.51 8.93
CA ILE A 351 -23.71 -16.82 10.02
C ILE A 351 -23.42 -18.24 10.49
N LEU A 352 -23.20 -18.40 11.78
CA LEU A 352 -22.97 -19.70 12.43
C LEU A 352 -24.31 -20.47 12.62
N PRO A 353 -24.29 -21.78 12.86
CA PRO A 353 -25.51 -22.59 13.06
C PRO A 353 -26.39 -22.12 14.22
N ASP A 354 -25.82 -21.40 15.20
CA ASP A 354 -26.54 -20.82 16.33
C ASP A 354 -27.21 -19.48 16.01
N GLY A 355 -27.13 -19.02 14.76
CA GLY A 355 -27.68 -17.75 14.30
C GLY A 355 -26.80 -16.53 14.59
N THR A 356 -25.65 -16.68 15.27
CA THR A 356 -24.70 -15.59 15.52
C THR A 356 -23.80 -15.37 14.32
N ARG A 357 -23.22 -14.16 14.22
CA ARG A 357 -22.22 -13.87 13.19
C ARG A 357 -20.84 -14.39 13.61
N LEU A 358 -20.06 -14.87 12.65
CA LEU A 358 -18.68 -15.33 12.92
C LEU A 358 -17.81 -14.21 13.46
N LEU A 359 -17.89 -13.02 12.86
CA LEU A 359 -17.35 -11.78 13.38
C LEU A 359 -18.52 -10.82 13.65
N ASP A 360 -18.64 -10.35 14.86
CA ASP A 360 -19.72 -9.48 15.32
C ASP A 360 -19.42 -7.98 15.09
N ASP A 361 -20.33 -7.13 15.55
CA ASP A 361 -20.20 -5.68 15.43
C ASP A 361 -19.00 -5.15 16.24
N ASP A 362 -18.63 -5.77 17.35
CA ASP A 362 -17.47 -5.36 18.16
C ASP A 362 -16.16 -5.57 17.40
N VAL A 363 -16.02 -6.68 16.66
CA VAL A 363 -14.85 -6.93 15.79
C VAL A 363 -14.86 -6.00 14.59
N LEU A 364 -16.03 -5.73 13.98
CA LEU A 364 -16.15 -4.79 12.87
C LEU A 364 -15.66 -3.39 13.31
N ASN A 365 -16.18 -2.90 14.43
CA ASN A 365 -15.82 -1.59 14.99
C ASN A 365 -14.35 -1.57 15.46
N GLY A 366 -13.89 -2.66 16.08
CA GLY A 366 -12.48 -2.83 16.47
C GLY A 366 -11.54 -2.77 15.28
N ALA A 367 -11.94 -3.35 14.12
CA ALA A 367 -11.16 -3.29 12.88
C ALA A 367 -11.08 -1.85 12.33
N MET A 368 -12.13 -1.04 12.48
CA MET A 368 -12.08 0.38 12.07
C MET A 368 -11.07 1.17 12.88
N VAL A 369 -11.06 0.97 14.21
CA VAL A 369 -10.07 1.59 15.11
C VAL A 369 -8.65 1.09 14.80
N LEU A 370 -8.49 -0.21 14.59
CA LEU A 370 -7.23 -0.81 14.17
C LEU A 370 -6.69 -0.12 12.91
N ILE A 371 -7.54 0.08 11.88
CA ILE A 371 -7.16 0.76 10.63
C ILE A 371 -6.68 2.18 10.95
N LEU A 372 -7.48 2.98 11.64
CA LEU A 372 -7.15 4.37 11.96
C LEU A 372 -5.81 4.47 12.70
N VAL A 373 -5.68 3.75 13.82
CA VAL A 373 -4.49 3.84 14.67
C VAL A 373 -3.24 3.34 13.93
N THR A 374 -3.34 2.23 13.21
CA THR A 374 -2.20 1.70 12.46
C THR A 374 -1.79 2.60 11.29
N CYS A 375 -2.73 3.24 10.59
CA CYS A 375 -2.42 4.22 9.55
C CYS A 375 -1.67 5.43 10.13
N VAL A 376 -2.12 5.96 11.26
CA VAL A 376 -1.46 7.08 11.94
C VAL A 376 -0.06 6.69 12.42
N VAL A 377 0.06 5.59 13.17
CA VAL A 377 1.35 5.11 13.72
C VAL A 377 2.33 4.82 12.59
N SER A 378 1.91 4.11 11.55
CA SER A 378 2.74 3.78 10.40
C SER A 378 3.24 5.02 9.66
N SER A 379 2.35 5.98 9.41
CA SER A 379 2.71 7.23 8.74
C SER A 379 3.71 8.04 9.53
N LEU A 380 3.50 8.19 10.85
CA LEU A 380 4.42 8.92 11.74
C LEU A 380 5.80 8.24 11.83
N VAL A 381 5.84 6.91 11.94
CA VAL A 381 7.10 6.16 12.00
C VAL A 381 7.83 6.22 10.67
N THR A 382 7.11 6.06 9.56
CA THR A 382 7.69 6.18 8.20
C THR A 382 8.25 7.57 7.97
N ASP A 383 7.52 8.63 8.30
CA ASP A 383 7.97 10.01 8.11
C ASP A 383 9.27 10.29 8.88
N ARG A 384 9.32 9.92 10.17
CA ARG A 384 10.52 10.09 10.98
C ARG A 384 11.71 9.30 10.45
N ALA A 385 11.50 8.05 10.03
CA ALA A 385 12.55 7.20 9.49
C ALA A 385 13.02 7.72 8.13
N ALA A 386 12.09 8.05 7.23
CA ALA A 386 12.37 8.58 5.90
C ALA A 386 13.14 9.89 5.95
N ARG A 387 12.69 10.85 6.76
CA ARG A 387 13.39 12.12 6.98
C ARG A 387 14.84 11.93 7.43
N LYS A 388 15.05 11.01 8.39
CA LYS A 388 16.40 10.73 8.91
C LYS A 388 17.30 10.05 7.87
N MET A 389 16.72 9.16 7.05
CA MET A 389 17.49 8.47 6.01
C MET A 389 17.80 9.37 4.83
N ALA A 390 16.88 10.24 4.43
CA ALA A 390 17.10 11.24 3.40
C ALA A 390 18.23 12.24 3.75
N THR A 391 18.32 12.65 5.04
CA THR A 391 19.38 13.57 5.48
C THR A 391 20.77 12.94 5.59
N ARG A 392 20.87 11.61 5.66
CA ARG A 392 22.17 10.92 5.74
C ARG A 392 22.90 10.78 4.41
N GLY A 393 22.23 11.14 3.29
CA GLY A 393 22.74 10.86 1.95
C GLY A 393 22.80 9.37 1.68
N THR A 394 22.50 8.93 0.49
CA THR A 394 22.68 7.52 0.11
C THR A 394 24.18 7.22 0.02
N PRO A 395 24.72 6.29 0.83
CA PRO A 395 26.14 5.90 0.69
C PRO A 395 26.46 5.32 -0.69
N ALA A 396 25.45 4.94 -1.49
CA ALA A 396 25.62 4.37 -2.81
C ALA A 396 26.02 5.37 -3.90
N ASP A 397 25.71 6.67 -3.73
CA ASP A 397 26.17 7.71 -4.67
C ASP A 397 27.57 8.23 -4.33
N ALA A 398 28.10 7.91 -3.15
CA ALA A 398 29.45 8.32 -2.74
C ALA A 398 30.55 7.32 -3.12
N GLN A 399 30.23 6.14 -3.67
CA GLN A 399 31.21 5.09 -3.98
C GLN A 399 31.15 4.53 -5.41
N ALA A 400 30.31 5.06 -6.29
CA ALA A 400 30.51 4.88 -7.71
C ALA A 400 31.60 5.86 -8.15
N ASP A 401 32.84 5.38 -8.20
CA ASP A 401 33.99 6.01 -8.86
C ASP A 401 33.84 7.51 -9.13
N ALA A 402 34.01 8.34 -8.11
CA ALA A 402 34.29 9.74 -8.35
C ALA A 402 35.70 9.78 -8.98
N PRO A 403 35.84 10.10 -10.26
CA PRO A 403 37.16 10.47 -10.77
C PRO A 403 37.64 11.63 -9.90
N LYS A 404 38.91 11.61 -9.51
CA LYS A 404 39.57 12.65 -8.70
C LYS A 404 39.67 14.00 -9.42
N GLY A 405 38.70 14.36 -10.24
CA GLY A 405 38.52 15.66 -10.90
C GLY A 405 37.15 16.19 -10.59
N GLY A 406 37.04 17.45 -10.21
CA GLY A 406 35.75 18.10 -9.96
C GLY A 406 34.83 17.95 -11.15
N ARG A 407 33.55 17.60 -10.91
CA ARG A 407 32.51 17.58 -11.94
C ARG A 407 31.80 18.94 -11.91
N ILE A 408 31.86 19.64 -13.02
CA ILE A 408 31.05 20.85 -13.23
C ILE A 408 29.81 20.46 -14.00
N VAL A 409 28.64 20.65 -13.39
CA VAL A 409 27.34 20.41 -14.05
C VAL A 409 26.86 21.75 -14.62
N LEU A 410 26.75 21.80 -15.96
CA LEU A 410 26.21 22.95 -16.65
C LEU A 410 24.73 22.73 -16.96
N ALA A 411 23.85 23.53 -16.33
CA ALA A 411 22.43 23.54 -16.68
C ALA A 411 22.23 24.41 -17.94
N ILE A 412 21.99 23.77 -19.09
CA ILE A 412 21.81 24.46 -20.38
C ILE A 412 20.33 24.46 -20.72
N SER A 413 19.70 25.62 -20.66
CA SER A 413 18.30 25.83 -21.06
C SER A 413 18.15 26.45 -22.45
N ASN A 414 19.21 27.06 -22.98
CA ASN A 414 19.21 27.70 -24.29
C ASN A 414 20.46 27.27 -25.09
N PRO A 415 20.32 26.76 -26.33
CA PRO A 415 21.45 26.34 -27.17
C PRO A 415 22.48 27.43 -27.42
N GLU A 416 22.10 28.69 -27.44
CA GLU A 416 23.02 29.81 -27.68
C GLU A 416 23.99 30.07 -26.51
N THR A 417 23.63 29.64 -25.28
CA THR A 417 24.47 29.80 -24.08
C THR A 417 25.43 28.63 -23.86
N VAL A 418 25.39 27.59 -24.66
CA VAL A 418 26.24 26.39 -24.52
C VAL A 418 27.71 26.73 -24.58
N ARG A 419 28.15 27.46 -25.65
CA ARG A 419 29.56 27.80 -25.87
C ARG A 419 30.16 28.64 -24.74
N PRO A 420 29.57 29.77 -24.30
CA PRO A 420 30.13 30.57 -23.22
C PRO A 420 30.14 29.80 -21.89
N LEU A 421 29.12 29.02 -21.57
CA LEU A 421 29.08 28.21 -20.32
C LEU A 421 30.14 27.11 -20.29
N VAL A 422 30.36 26.43 -21.43
CA VAL A 422 31.45 25.41 -21.53
C VAL A 422 32.81 26.09 -21.41
N HIS A 423 33.00 27.28 -21.99
CA HIS A 423 34.27 28.02 -21.89
C HIS A 423 34.56 28.42 -20.43
N ILE A 424 33.58 28.90 -19.69
CA ILE A 424 33.71 29.22 -18.26
C ILE A 424 34.03 27.93 -17.44
N ALA A 425 33.38 26.83 -17.74
CA ALA A 425 33.62 25.56 -17.03
C ALA A 425 35.00 24.96 -17.30
N LEU A 426 35.60 25.24 -18.45
CA LEU A 426 36.96 24.84 -18.78
C LEU A 426 38.04 25.71 -18.16
N MET A 427 37.68 26.91 -17.67
CA MET A 427 38.56 27.81 -16.96
C MET A 427 38.59 27.59 -15.44
N LEU A 428 37.62 26.87 -14.89
CA LEU A 428 37.51 26.48 -13.48
C LEU A 428 38.10 25.11 -13.20
#